data_1536ef97e398f1ebb41ccc2a2518011c
#
_entry.id   1536ef97e398f1ebb41ccc2a2518011c
#
_cell.length_a   1.000
_cell.length_b   1.000
_cell.length_c   1.000
_cell.angle_alpha   90.00
_cell.angle_beta   90.00
_cell.angle_gamma   90.00
#
_symmetry.space_group_name_H-M   'P 1'
#
loop_
_entity.id
_entity.type
_entity.pdbx_description
1 polymer ?
#
loop_
_entity_poly.entity_id
_entity_poly.type
_entity_poly.pdbx_seq_one_letter_code
_entity_poly.pdbx_strand_id
1 'polypeptide(L)'
;MNKEFDEDVFYDLRYDVYFKNFFLNNKMLAGFLSLLWKTKVNPEDITYDNTESVLPLGKKIIYDVVANVTLHKKEEINVNLEMQNLYHKYLNERMASYAMRKYSDKLKKADEFGNICIESIWFLGFNDSKFHDNNTEKWLSEYKLTNEDGNVLTDKFRIDQIFLKNKDKCPIIELQEFFKLCTSLDKHNLPEFSTEYAKEAKEMLLKMNNDKALRAESFSHEMFLRDQKAQFKSAREEGLEEGLVKGKAEGIEERNIAIAKKLFESGQTKEFISSI
;
A
#
# COMPACT_ATOMS: atom_id res chain seq x y z
N MET A 1 -18.14 -13.31 23.26
CA MET A 1 -16.85 -13.57 23.94
C MET A 1 -16.04 -12.29 23.80
N ASN A 2 -16.04 -11.42 24.84
CA ASN A 2 -15.19 -10.23 24.85
C ASN A 2 -13.74 -10.72 24.87
N LYS A 3 -13.04 -10.63 23.73
CA LYS A 3 -11.58 -10.70 23.76
C LYS A 3 -11.13 -9.40 24.41
N GLU A 4 -10.62 -9.52 25.63
CA GLU A 4 -9.95 -8.43 26.32
C GLU A 4 -8.89 -7.83 25.40
N PHE A 5 -8.84 -6.51 25.41
CA PHE A 5 -7.76 -5.72 24.83
C PHE A 5 -6.45 -6.27 25.36
N ASP A 6 -5.59 -6.73 24.46
CA ASP A 6 -4.21 -7.07 24.81
C ASP A 6 -3.47 -5.74 25.10
N GLU A 7 -3.37 -5.38 26.37
CA GLU A 7 -2.73 -4.15 26.84
C GLU A 7 -1.23 -4.13 26.50
N ASP A 8 -0.65 -5.28 26.13
CA ASP A 8 0.76 -5.42 25.81
C ASP A 8 1.09 -5.13 24.32
N VAL A 9 0.09 -5.06 23.45
CA VAL A 9 0.33 -4.71 22.05
C VAL A 9 0.75 -3.25 21.92
N PHE A 10 1.94 -3.02 21.34
CA PHE A 10 2.39 -1.70 20.92
C PHE A 10 2.13 -1.51 19.42
N TYR A 11 1.38 -0.47 19.08
CA TYR A 11 1.07 -0.12 17.70
C TYR A 11 2.11 0.84 17.16
N ASP A 12 2.90 0.39 16.21
CA ASP A 12 3.85 1.22 15.46
C ASP A 12 3.20 1.84 14.20
N LEU A 13 3.95 2.64 13.44
CA LEU A 13 3.41 3.34 12.26
C LEU A 13 3.13 2.42 11.05
N ARG A 14 3.33 1.11 11.16
CA ARG A 14 2.87 0.17 10.12
C ARG A 14 1.38 -0.14 10.22
N TYR A 15 0.77 0.17 11.35
CA TYR A 15 -0.67 -0.01 11.54
C TYR A 15 -1.43 1.14 10.90
N ASP A 16 -2.38 0.81 10.04
CA ASP A 16 -3.14 1.75 9.22
C ASP A 16 -3.72 2.93 10.00
N VAL A 17 -4.40 2.65 11.11
CA VAL A 17 -5.00 3.67 12.00
C VAL A 17 -3.91 4.58 12.57
N TYR A 18 -2.77 4.03 12.98
CA TYR A 18 -1.66 4.80 13.55
C TYR A 18 -0.95 5.63 12.50
N PHE A 19 -0.68 5.08 11.31
CA PHE A 19 -0.09 5.82 10.20
C PHE A 19 -0.93 7.04 9.81
N LYS A 20 -2.23 6.83 9.62
CA LYS A 20 -3.18 7.91 9.30
C LYS A 20 -3.20 9.00 10.37
N ASN A 21 -3.44 8.62 11.62
CA ASN A 21 -3.52 9.60 12.71
C ASN A 21 -2.19 10.34 12.95
N PHE A 22 -1.05 9.69 12.74
CA PHE A 22 0.25 10.31 12.84
C PHE A 22 0.42 11.42 11.79
N PHE A 23 0.13 11.14 10.53
CA PHE A 23 0.29 12.11 9.44
C PHE A 23 -0.88 13.08 9.29
N LEU A 24 -2.00 12.88 10.00
CA LEU A 24 -3.03 13.91 10.19
C LEU A 24 -2.60 15.01 11.17
N ASN A 25 -1.44 14.91 11.76
CA ASN A 25 -0.83 15.99 12.53
C ASN A 25 0.05 16.87 11.62
N ASN A 26 -0.36 18.13 11.43
CA ASN A 26 0.34 19.06 10.53
C ASN A 26 1.83 19.21 10.86
N LYS A 27 2.22 19.20 12.15
CA LYS A 27 3.62 19.32 12.55
C LYS A 27 4.44 18.12 12.11
N MET A 28 3.88 16.91 12.27
CA MET A 28 4.56 15.66 11.87
C MET A 28 4.67 15.56 10.35
N LEU A 29 3.60 15.89 9.64
CA LEU A 29 3.62 15.88 8.18
C LEU A 29 4.57 16.95 7.63
N ALA A 30 4.51 18.19 8.15
CA ALA A 30 5.42 19.27 7.74
C ALA A 30 6.88 18.91 7.97
N GLY A 31 7.21 18.34 9.13
CA GLY A 31 8.56 17.89 9.44
C GLY A 31 9.05 16.82 8.47
N PHE A 32 8.26 15.79 8.22
CA PHE A 32 8.57 14.74 7.26
C PHE A 32 8.81 15.28 5.85
N LEU A 33 7.87 16.08 5.33
CA LEU A 33 7.98 16.65 3.99
C LEU A 33 9.14 17.63 3.86
N SER A 34 9.42 18.43 4.91
CA SER A 34 10.57 19.33 4.92
C SER A 34 11.89 18.58 4.77
N LEU A 35 12.02 17.43 5.44
CA LEU A 35 13.21 16.58 5.35
C LEU A 35 13.32 15.89 3.99
N LEU A 36 12.20 15.35 3.49
CA LEU A 36 12.17 14.63 2.21
C LEU A 36 12.47 15.58 1.03
N TRP A 37 11.82 16.74 1.01
CA TRP A 37 11.96 17.72 -0.07
C TRP A 37 13.17 18.66 0.10
N LYS A 38 13.83 18.62 1.26
CA LYS A 38 14.92 19.57 1.60
C LYS A 38 14.46 21.03 1.46
N THR A 39 13.20 21.27 1.74
CA THR A 39 12.54 22.59 1.64
C THR A 39 11.64 22.77 2.84
N LYS A 40 11.68 23.94 3.45
CA LYS A 40 10.86 24.20 4.64
C LYS A 40 9.37 24.17 4.28
N VAL A 41 8.62 23.31 4.94
CA VAL A 41 7.16 23.24 4.94
C VAL A 41 6.69 23.69 6.34
N ASN A 42 5.76 24.65 6.42
CA ASN A 42 5.21 25.04 7.71
C ASN A 42 3.89 24.29 7.96
N PRO A 43 3.58 23.94 9.21
CA PRO A 43 2.33 23.24 9.54
C PRO A 43 1.06 23.96 9.07
N GLU A 44 1.07 25.31 9.07
CA GLU A 44 -0.03 26.16 8.61
C GLU A 44 -0.27 26.13 7.10
N ASP A 45 0.72 25.70 6.32
CA ASP A 45 0.64 25.57 4.85
C ASP A 45 0.01 24.24 4.41
N ILE A 46 -0.41 23.39 5.37
CA ILE A 46 -0.98 22.07 5.12
C ILE A 46 -2.48 22.08 5.39
N THR A 47 -3.25 21.60 4.41
CA THR A 47 -4.67 21.30 4.54
C THR A 47 -4.95 19.88 4.08
N TYR A 48 -5.88 19.18 4.75
CA TYR A 48 -6.23 17.80 4.35
C TYR A 48 -7.37 17.79 3.34
N ASP A 49 -7.30 16.83 2.43
CA ASP A 49 -8.30 16.63 1.38
C ASP A 49 -9.03 15.29 1.61
N ASN A 50 -10.07 15.06 0.80
CA ASN A 50 -10.82 13.82 0.84
C ASN A 50 -9.93 12.62 0.46
N THR A 51 -9.97 11.59 1.29
CA THR A 51 -9.25 10.32 1.08
C THR A 51 -10.00 9.35 0.17
N GLU A 52 -11.24 9.65 -0.25
CA GLU A 52 -12.01 8.79 -1.16
C GLU A 52 -12.05 9.37 -2.58
N SER A 53 -11.84 8.52 -3.58
CA SER A 53 -12.08 8.80 -5.00
C SER A 53 -13.00 7.74 -5.60
N VAL A 54 -14.10 8.19 -6.19
CA VAL A 54 -15.10 7.30 -6.80
C VAL A 54 -14.75 7.04 -8.27
N LEU A 55 -14.60 5.77 -8.62
CA LEU A 55 -14.40 5.30 -10.00
C LEU A 55 -15.74 5.04 -10.70
N PRO A 56 -15.75 4.91 -12.04
CA PRO A 56 -16.90 4.40 -12.76
C PRO A 56 -17.39 3.08 -12.17
N LEU A 57 -18.70 2.84 -12.21
CA LEU A 57 -19.37 1.66 -11.63
C LEU A 57 -19.33 1.59 -10.09
N GLY A 58 -19.11 2.73 -9.41
CA GLY A 58 -19.20 2.82 -7.94
C GLY A 58 -18.00 2.22 -7.19
N LYS A 59 -16.95 1.76 -7.86
CA LYS A 59 -15.71 1.37 -7.18
C LYS A 59 -15.05 2.57 -6.54
N LYS A 60 -14.44 2.36 -5.38
CA LYS A 60 -13.74 3.42 -4.64
C LYS A 60 -12.24 3.13 -4.55
N ILE A 61 -11.45 4.20 -4.66
CA ILE A 61 -10.08 4.23 -4.19
C ILE A 61 -10.10 4.94 -2.84
N ILE A 62 -9.49 4.33 -1.83
CA ILE A 62 -9.32 4.92 -0.50
C ILE A 62 -7.82 5.10 -0.29
N TYR A 63 -7.43 6.35 -0.06
CA TYR A 63 -6.07 6.74 0.27
C TYR A 63 -5.87 6.76 1.78
N ASP A 64 -4.65 6.52 2.25
CA ASP A 64 -4.36 6.59 3.68
C ASP A 64 -4.37 8.03 4.17
N VAL A 65 -3.53 8.89 3.60
CA VAL A 65 -3.49 10.32 3.94
C VAL A 65 -3.42 11.14 2.65
N VAL A 66 -4.23 12.18 2.55
CA VAL A 66 -4.19 13.14 1.44
C VAL A 66 -4.13 14.56 1.99
N ALA A 67 -3.13 15.31 1.55
CA ALA A 67 -2.94 16.69 1.95
C ALA A 67 -2.62 17.59 0.75
N ASN A 68 -2.99 18.86 0.86
CA ASN A 68 -2.51 19.93 -0.01
C ASN A 68 -1.47 20.72 0.77
N VAL A 69 -0.32 20.93 0.17
CA VAL A 69 0.80 21.67 0.74
C VAL A 69 1.09 22.88 -0.15
N THR A 70 1.03 24.07 0.42
CA THR A 70 1.31 25.30 -0.29
C THR A 70 2.76 25.71 -0.07
N LEU A 71 3.59 25.68 -1.11
CA LEU A 71 4.96 26.15 -1.07
C LEU A 71 5.07 27.58 -1.59
N HIS A 72 5.83 28.45 -0.88
CA HIS A 72 6.17 29.81 -1.33
C HIS A 72 4.97 30.63 -1.84
N LYS A 73 3.79 30.45 -1.24
CA LYS A 73 2.53 31.17 -1.51
C LYS A 73 1.93 31.00 -2.91
N LYS A 74 2.44 30.11 -3.75
CA LYS A 74 1.92 29.94 -5.13
C LYS A 74 1.88 28.52 -5.67
N GLU A 75 2.70 27.61 -5.16
CA GLU A 75 2.75 26.24 -5.66
C GLU A 75 2.02 25.32 -4.68
N GLU A 76 0.92 24.74 -5.13
CA GLU A 76 0.16 23.75 -4.37
C GLU A 76 0.57 22.35 -4.83
N ILE A 77 1.07 21.55 -3.92
CA ILE A 77 1.37 20.13 -4.13
C ILE A 77 0.30 19.32 -3.42
N ASN A 78 -0.43 18.51 -4.14
CA ASN A 78 -1.30 17.50 -3.54
C ASN A 78 -0.48 16.23 -3.29
N VAL A 79 -0.32 15.89 -2.02
CA VAL A 79 0.46 14.76 -1.55
C VAL A 79 -0.48 13.66 -1.07
N ASN A 80 -0.27 12.43 -1.49
CA ASN A 80 -0.84 11.28 -0.82
C ASN A 80 0.26 10.39 -0.24
N LEU A 81 0.07 9.95 1.01
CA LEU A 81 0.96 9.02 1.68
C LEU A 81 0.24 7.70 1.87
N GLU A 82 0.94 6.60 1.61
CA GLU A 82 0.42 5.24 1.68
C GLU A 82 1.39 4.32 2.44
N MET A 83 0.88 3.49 3.36
CA MET A 83 1.66 2.45 4.02
C MET A 83 1.35 1.08 3.42
N GLN A 84 2.35 0.43 2.86
CA GLN A 84 2.21 -0.87 2.22
C GLN A 84 3.11 -1.90 2.91
N ASN A 85 2.53 -2.75 3.73
CA ASN A 85 3.27 -3.75 4.52
C ASN A 85 3.41 -5.11 3.84
N LEU A 86 2.61 -5.38 2.81
CA LEU A 86 2.61 -6.66 2.11
C LEU A 86 2.83 -6.45 0.61
N TYR A 87 3.65 -7.31 0.02
CA TYR A 87 3.80 -7.33 -1.41
C TYR A 87 2.49 -7.70 -2.11
N HIS A 88 2.21 -7.02 -3.19
CA HIS A 88 1.09 -7.31 -4.08
C HIS A 88 1.58 -7.33 -5.53
N LYS A 89 1.22 -8.36 -6.29
CA LYS A 89 1.70 -8.58 -7.67
C LYS A 89 1.53 -7.36 -8.59
N TYR A 90 0.47 -6.59 -8.40
CA TYR A 90 0.13 -5.40 -9.21
C TYR A 90 0.33 -4.09 -8.43
N LEU A 91 1.34 -4.05 -7.56
CA LEU A 91 1.54 -2.89 -6.69
C LEU A 91 1.97 -1.65 -7.46
N ASN A 92 2.84 -1.78 -8.45
CA ASN A 92 3.28 -0.66 -9.27
C ASN A 92 2.13 -0.06 -10.10
N GLU A 93 1.28 -0.93 -10.68
CA GLU A 93 0.08 -0.50 -11.41
C GLU A 93 -0.92 0.19 -10.46
N ARG A 94 -1.04 -0.29 -9.22
CA ARG A 94 -1.86 0.35 -8.20
C ARG A 94 -1.33 1.74 -7.84
N MET A 95 -0.02 1.88 -7.60
CA MET A 95 0.63 3.17 -7.32
C MET A 95 0.38 4.17 -8.45
N ALA A 96 0.65 3.77 -9.69
CA ALA A 96 0.41 4.59 -10.87
C ALA A 96 -1.07 4.99 -11.01
N SER A 97 -1.97 4.02 -10.84
CA SER A 97 -3.42 4.24 -10.91
C SER A 97 -3.91 5.22 -9.84
N TYR A 98 -3.41 5.13 -8.61
CA TYR A 98 -3.76 6.04 -7.52
C TYR A 98 -3.30 7.47 -7.81
N ALA A 99 -2.05 7.65 -8.21
CA ALA A 99 -1.48 8.95 -8.55
C ALA A 99 -2.18 9.59 -9.75
N MET A 100 -2.41 8.83 -10.84
CA MET A 100 -3.12 9.31 -12.03
C MET A 100 -4.56 9.68 -11.72
N ARG A 101 -5.23 8.90 -10.89
CA ARG A 101 -6.60 9.21 -10.47
C ARG A 101 -6.65 10.51 -9.69
N LYS A 102 -5.74 10.71 -8.74
CA LYS A 102 -5.68 11.94 -7.96
C LYS A 102 -5.41 13.15 -8.85
N TYR A 103 -4.51 13.02 -9.82
CA TYR A 103 -4.26 14.05 -10.82
C TYR A 103 -5.53 14.40 -11.62
N SER A 104 -6.24 13.39 -12.11
CA SER A 104 -7.52 13.58 -12.83
C SER A 104 -8.60 14.24 -11.98
N ASP A 105 -8.71 13.89 -10.69
CA ASP A 105 -9.70 14.49 -9.80
C ASP A 105 -9.38 15.97 -9.48
N LYS A 106 -8.10 16.32 -9.40
CA LYS A 106 -7.66 17.70 -9.23
C LYS A 106 -7.89 18.52 -10.50
N LEU A 107 -7.64 17.96 -11.69
CA LEU A 107 -7.92 18.63 -12.97
C LEU A 107 -9.38 19.09 -13.12
N LYS A 108 -10.33 18.30 -12.59
CA LYS A 108 -11.76 18.67 -12.64
C LYS A 108 -12.11 19.91 -11.80
N LYS A 109 -11.24 20.27 -10.86
CA LYS A 109 -11.44 21.38 -9.91
C LYS A 109 -10.55 22.59 -10.24
N ALA A 110 -9.59 22.44 -11.12
CA ALA A 110 -8.62 23.47 -11.46
C ALA A 110 -9.00 24.22 -12.74
N ASP A 111 -8.77 25.52 -12.74
CA ASP A 111 -9.00 26.37 -13.91
C ASP A 111 -7.88 26.25 -14.94
N GLU A 112 -6.67 25.84 -14.52
CA GLU A 112 -5.48 25.72 -15.37
C GLU A 112 -4.68 24.46 -15.10
N PHE A 113 -4.20 23.78 -16.15
CA PHE A 113 -3.39 22.55 -16.06
C PHE A 113 -2.05 22.74 -15.33
N GLY A 114 -1.45 23.94 -15.43
CA GLY A 114 -0.12 24.20 -14.87
C GLY A 114 -0.05 24.29 -13.35
N ASN A 115 -1.19 24.41 -12.66
CA ASN A 115 -1.26 24.61 -11.22
C ASN A 115 -1.41 23.33 -10.39
N ILE A 116 -1.43 22.15 -11.06
CA ILE A 116 -1.64 20.87 -10.40
C ILE A 116 -0.30 20.15 -10.29
N CYS A 117 0.15 19.91 -9.07
CA CYS A 117 1.28 19.03 -8.77
C CYS A 117 0.80 17.88 -7.88
N ILE A 118 1.12 16.64 -8.25
CA ILE A 118 0.78 15.43 -7.50
C ILE A 118 2.06 14.71 -7.12
N GLU A 119 2.17 14.39 -5.84
CA GLU A 119 3.21 13.51 -5.32
C GLU A 119 2.58 12.38 -4.53
N SER A 120 2.86 11.15 -4.93
CA SER A 120 2.37 9.94 -4.28
C SER A 120 3.52 9.23 -3.59
N ILE A 121 3.52 9.22 -2.25
CA ILE A 121 4.60 8.70 -1.42
C ILE A 121 4.16 7.38 -0.80
N TRP A 122 4.91 6.31 -1.08
CA TRP A 122 4.63 4.96 -0.63
C TRP A 122 5.70 4.45 0.32
N PHE A 123 5.31 4.12 1.55
CA PHE A 123 6.18 3.48 2.53
C PHE A 123 6.07 1.96 2.37
N LEU A 124 7.16 1.32 1.94
CA LEU A 124 7.20 -0.11 1.63
C LEU A 124 7.85 -0.88 2.80
N GLY A 125 7.02 -1.52 3.62
CA GLY A 125 7.41 -2.26 4.81
C GLY A 125 7.75 -3.73 4.57
N PHE A 126 7.62 -4.25 3.34
CA PHE A 126 7.89 -5.62 3.00
C PHE A 126 9.29 -5.84 2.43
N ASN A 127 9.75 -7.11 2.50
CA ASN A 127 11.00 -7.56 1.88
C ASN A 127 10.66 -8.72 0.93
N ASP A 128 10.27 -8.40 -0.31
CA ASP A 128 9.97 -9.40 -1.33
C ASP A 128 10.92 -9.25 -2.52
N SER A 129 11.68 -10.31 -2.82
CA SER A 129 12.58 -10.39 -3.97
C SER A 129 11.84 -10.36 -5.31
N LYS A 130 10.52 -10.55 -5.30
CA LYS A 130 9.65 -10.47 -6.49
C LYS A 130 9.26 -9.03 -6.84
N PHE A 131 9.45 -8.11 -5.91
CA PHE A 131 9.27 -6.70 -6.20
C PHE A 131 10.48 -6.23 -7.00
N HIS A 132 10.33 -6.19 -8.30
CA HIS A 132 11.36 -5.79 -9.25
C HIS A 132 11.58 -4.29 -9.22
N ASP A 133 12.34 -3.82 -8.27
CA ASP A 133 13.29 -2.77 -8.54
C ASP A 133 14.67 -3.44 -8.56
N ASN A 134 15.37 -3.41 -9.70
CA ASN A 134 16.73 -3.92 -9.84
C ASN A 134 17.74 -3.20 -8.92
N ASN A 135 17.26 -2.31 -8.06
CA ASN A 135 18.01 -1.48 -7.15
C ASN A 135 17.67 -1.81 -5.69
N THR A 136 17.97 -3.06 -5.29
CA THR A 136 17.77 -3.57 -3.92
C THR A 136 18.51 -2.79 -2.83
N GLU A 137 19.24 -1.73 -3.22
CA GLU A 137 20.10 -0.97 -2.30
C GLU A 137 19.63 0.46 -2.01
N LYS A 138 18.67 1.00 -2.76
CA LYS A 138 18.16 2.35 -2.52
C LYS A 138 17.17 2.38 -1.36
N TRP A 139 17.17 3.47 -0.62
CA TRP A 139 16.15 3.77 0.38
C TRP A 139 14.94 4.50 -0.23
N LEU A 140 15.16 5.19 -1.39
CA LEU A 140 14.16 5.96 -2.12
C LEU A 140 14.30 5.70 -3.62
N SER A 141 13.20 5.45 -4.31
CA SER A 141 13.08 5.50 -5.76
C SER A 141 12.04 6.52 -6.17
N GLU A 142 12.43 7.47 -7.02
CA GLU A 142 11.57 8.52 -7.54
C GLU A 142 11.21 8.21 -9.00
N TYR A 143 9.92 8.15 -9.30
CA TYR A 143 9.40 7.90 -10.64
C TYR A 143 8.79 9.18 -11.21
N LYS A 144 9.19 9.51 -12.44
CA LYS A 144 8.72 10.65 -13.22
C LYS A 144 8.33 10.19 -14.63
N LEU A 145 7.50 10.95 -15.30
CA LEU A 145 7.19 10.71 -16.71
C LEU A 145 8.35 11.22 -17.57
N THR A 146 9.07 10.31 -18.21
CA THR A 146 10.24 10.62 -19.06
C THR A 146 10.13 9.92 -20.42
N ASN A 147 10.79 10.48 -21.45
CA ASN A 147 11.02 9.77 -22.71
C ASN A 147 12.24 8.83 -22.59
N GLU A 148 12.58 8.15 -23.69
CA GLU A 148 13.71 7.22 -23.80
C GLU A 148 15.08 7.85 -23.53
N ASP A 149 15.22 9.16 -23.75
CA ASP A 149 16.45 9.93 -23.49
C ASP A 149 16.54 10.46 -22.04
N GLY A 150 15.52 10.17 -21.22
CA GLY A 150 15.42 10.64 -19.83
C GLY A 150 14.91 12.08 -19.68
N ASN A 151 14.42 12.72 -20.75
CA ASN A 151 13.83 14.05 -20.66
C ASN A 151 12.47 13.97 -19.97
N VAL A 152 12.28 14.76 -18.92
CA VAL A 152 11.06 14.81 -18.14
C VAL A 152 9.93 15.48 -18.93
N LEU A 153 8.81 14.78 -19.12
CA LEU A 153 7.63 15.31 -19.79
C LEU A 153 6.95 16.40 -18.94
N THR A 154 6.85 16.16 -17.65
CA THR A 154 6.31 17.11 -16.66
C THR A 154 6.90 16.81 -15.28
N ASP A 155 7.20 17.85 -14.52
CA ASP A 155 7.64 17.79 -13.12
C ASP A 155 6.45 17.79 -12.14
N LYS A 156 5.22 17.88 -12.65
CA LYS A 156 3.97 17.97 -11.89
C LYS A 156 3.40 16.63 -11.47
N PHE A 157 4.08 15.52 -11.78
CA PHE A 157 3.65 14.17 -11.45
C PHE A 157 4.83 13.34 -10.96
N ARG A 158 4.77 12.89 -9.71
CA ARG A 158 5.82 12.08 -9.08
C ARG A 158 5.25 10.95 -8.23
N ILE A 159 5.90 9.80 -8.27
CA ILE A 159 5.64 8.69 -7.35
C ILE A 159 6.96 8.34 -6.65
N ASP A 160 6.94 8.36 -5.33
CA ASP A 160 8.09 8.05 -4.49
C ASP A 160 7.86 6.74 -3.74
N GLN A 161 8.83 5.83 -3.84
CA GLN A 161 8.85 4.57 -3.10
C GLN A 161 9.94 4.63 -2.04
N ILE A 162 9.56 4.60 -0.77
CA ILE A 162 10.46 4.58 0.38
C ILE A 162 10.60 3.14 0.86
N PHE A 163 11.78 2.56 0.71
CA PHE A 163 12.07 1.19 1.11
C PHE A 163 12.50 1.15 2.58
N LEU A 164 11.59 0.85 3.50
CA LEU A 164 11.86 0.84 4.95
C LEU A 164 12.91 -0.18 5.37
N LYS A 165 13.09 -1.26 4.61
CA LYS A 165 14.18 -2.23 4.81
C LYS A 165 15.57 -1.62 4.61
N ASN A 166 15.66 -0.58 3.79
CA ASN A 166 16.90 0.12 3.46
C ASN A 166 17.04 1.46 4.20
N LYS A 167 16.28 1.68 5.28
CA LYS A 167 16.32 2.92 6.07
C LYS A 167 17.71 3.37 6.48
N ASP A 168 18.59 2.40 6.78
CA ASP A 168 19.96 2.69 7.21
C ASP A 168 20.85 3.25 6.07
N LYS A 169 20.38 3.19 4.82
CA LYS A 169 21.01 3.81 3.65
C LYS A 169 20.52 5.24 3.36
N CYS A 170 19.52 5.71 4.12
CA CYS A 170 19.05 7.10 4.02
C CYS A 170 20.15 8.04 4.52
N PRO A 171 20.60 9.02 3.71
CA PRO A 171 21.66 9.95 4.13
C PRO A 171 21.15 11.03 5.10
N ILE A 172 19.84 11.14 5.28
CA ILE A 172 19.20 12.11 6.17
C ILE A 172 18.93 11.41 7.49
N ILE A 173 19.73 11.72 8.51
CA ILE A 173 19.69 11.01 9.79
C ILE A 173 18.33 11.11 10.48
N GLU A 174 17.66 12.25 10.36
CA GLU A 174 16.32 12.48 10.89
C GLU A 174 15.29 11.51 10.29
N LEU A 175 15.34 11.31 8.97
CA LEU A 175 14.49 10.35 8.27
C LEU A 175 14.89 8.92 8.59
N GLN A 176 16.19 8.62 8.66
CA GLN A 176 16.68 7.30 9.04
C GLN A 176 16.17 6.89 10.42
N GLU A 177 16.24 7.81 11.40
CA GLU A 177 15.70 7.58 12.74
C GLU A 177 14.17 7.46 12.73
N PHE A 178 13.47 8.35 12.01
CA PHE A 178 12.02 8.31 11.88
C PHE A 178 11.54 6.98 11.28
N PHE A 179 12.19 6.46 10.25
CA PHE A 179 11.80 5.19 9.62
C PHE A 179 11.89 3.99 10.58
N LYS A 180 12.62 4.09 11.68
CA LYS A 180 12.60 3.05 12.74
C LYS A 180 11.22 2.95 13.38
N LEU A 181 10.46 4.06 13.47
CA LEU A 181 9.09 4.07 13.97
C LEU A 181 8.08 3.43 12.98
N CYS A 182 8.48 3.30 11.71
CA CYS A 182 7.74 2.60 10.66
C CYS A 182 8.13 1.12 10.52
N THR A 183 8.83 0.55 11.51
CA THR A 183 9.21 -0.87 11.57
C THR A 183 8.63 -1.52 12.82
N SER A 184 8.78 -2.85 12.97
CA SER A 184 8.29 -3.54 14.16
C SER A 184 8.96 -3.01 15.42
N LEU A 185 8.16 -2.52 16.35
CA LEU A 185 8.62 -2.00 17.62
C LEU A 185 8.16 -2.90 18.77
N ASP A 186 9.02 -3.00 19.77
CA ASP A 186 8.73 -3.60 21.06
C ASP A 186 8.53 -2.47 22.09
N LYS A 187 7.40 -2.50 22.81
CA LYS A 187 7.05 -1.55 23.87
C LYS A 187 8.17 -1.38 24.91
N HIS A 188 8.86 -2.47 25.23
CA HIS A 188 9.90 -2.50 26.26
C HIS A 188 11.29 -2.16 25.74
N ASN A 189 11.45 -2.04 24.41
CA ASN A 189 12.74 -1.77 23.77
C ASN A 189 12.56 -0.77 22.62
N LEU A 190 12.01 0.39 22.94
CA LEU A 190 11.87 1.45 21.94
C LEU A 190 13.22 2.10 21.66
N PRO A 191 13.52 2.39 20.38
CA PRO A 191 14.79 3.00 20.03
C PRO A 191 14.96 4.39 20.63
N GLU A 192 16.20 4.72 21.02
CA GLU A 192 16.58 6.08 21.36
C GLU A 192 16.95 6.83 20.09
N PHE A 193 16.61 8.13 20.06
CA PHE A 193 16.83 9.00 18.92
C PHE A 193 17.71 10.19 19.31
N SER A 194 18.56 10.62 18.36
CA SER A 194 19.42 11.78 18.52
C SER A 194 18.79 13.06 18.00
N THR A 195 17.99 12.93 16.94
CA THR A 195 17.39 14.07 16.21
C THR A 195 16.08 14.52 16.84
N GLU A 196 15.80 15.83 16.72
CA GLU A 196 14.61 16.43 17.32
C GLU A 196 13.32 15.88 16.69
N TYR A 197 13.27 15.80 15.36
CA TYR A 197 12.10 15.29 14.67
C TYR A 197 11.75 13.86 15.09
N ALA A 198 12.74 12.95 15.19
CA ALA A 198 12.50 11.58 15.58
C ALA A 198 12.08 11.44 17.05
N LYS A 199 12.61 12.31 17.96
CA LYS A 199 12.16 12.39 19.36
C LYS A 199 10.71 12.81 19.46
N GLU A 200 10.33 13.89 18.78
CA GLU A 200 8.94 14.37 18.74
C GLU A 200 7.99 13.32 18.15
N ALA A 201 8.42 12.64 17.07
CA ALA A 201 7.66 11.54 16.46
C ALA A 201 7.46 10.36 17.43
N LYS A 202 8.50 9.98 18.18
CA LYS A 202 8.41 8.96 19.24
C LYS A 202 7.43 9.38 20.34
N GLU A 203 7.52 10.62 20.82
CA GLU A 203 6.61 11.14 21.85
C GLU A 203 5.14 11.13 21.37
N MET A 204 4.91 11.53 20.12
CA MET A 204 3.57 11.46 19.53
C MET A 204 3.08 10.02 19.47
N LEU A 205 3.89 9.09 18.98
CA LEU A 205 3.54 7.67 18.90
C LEU A 205 3.22 7.08 20.28
N LEU A 206 3.96 7.46 21.32
CA LEU A 206 3.68 7.08 22.71
C LEU A 206 2.34 7.65 23.21
N LYS A 207 2.03 8.90 22.91
CA LYS A 207 0.73 9.51 23.25
C LYS A 207 -0.41 8.77 22.57
N MET A 208 -0.26 8.43 21.28
CA MET A 208 -1.24 7.64 20.53
C MET A 208 -1.44 6.24 21.13
N ASN A 209 -0.36 5.58 21.58
CA ASN A 209 -0.45 4.28 22.26
C ASN A 209 -1.10 4.34 23.66
N ASN A 210 -1.15 5.52 24.28
CA ASN A 210 -1.86 5.75 25.54
C ASN A 210 -3.32 6.15 25.32
N ASP A 211 -3.74 6.45 24.09
CA ASP A 211 -5.14 6.76 23.75
C ASP A 211 -5.95 5.48 23.60
N LYS A 212 -6.86 5.25 24.55
CA LYS A 212 -7.72 4.06 24.58
C LYS A 212 -8.67 3.98 23.38
N ALA A 213 -9.18 5.11 22.88
CA ALA A 213 -10.08 5.13 21.74
C ALA A 213 -9.33 4.74 20.45
N LEU A 214 -8.16 5.29 20.23
CA LEU A 214 -7.32 4.97 19.06
C LEU A 214 -6.87 3.51 19.09
N ARG A 215 -6.50 2.97 20.26
CA ARG A 215 -6.17 1.55 20.43
C ARG A 215 -7.38 0.65 20.10
N ALA A 216 -8.58 1.03 20.56
CA ALA A 216 -9.81 0.28 20.27
C ALA A 216 -10.13 0.27 18.78
N GLU A 217 -9.98 1.41 18.11
CA GLU A 217 -10.15 1.54 16.67
C GLU A 217 -9.16 0.65 15.91
N SER A 218 -7.88 0.70 16.28
CA SER A 218 -6.84 -0.12 15.64
C SER A 218 -7.08 -1.61 15.83
N PHE A 219 -7.45 -2.03 17.02
CA PHE A 219 -7.82 -3.42 17.30
C PHE A 219 -9.02 -3.88 16.45
N SER A 220 -10.07 -3.06 16.38
CA SER A 220 -11.25 -3.36 15.56
C SER A 220 -10.90 -3.47 14.07
N HIS A 221 -10.06 -2.58 13.56
CA HIS A 221 -9.58 -2.62 12.19
C HIS A 221 -8.75 -3.88 11.90
N GLU A 222 -7.87 -4.28 12.82
CA GLU A 222 -7.10 -5.52 12.68
C GLU A 222 -7.98 -6.76 12.69
N MET A 223 -8.99 -6.80 13.56
CA MET A 223 -9.95 -7.91 13.58
C MET A 223 -10.70 -8.01 12.27
N PHE A 224 -11.17 -6.89 11.73
CA PHE A 224 -11.82 -6.84 10.42
C PHE A 224 -10.91 -7.38 9.30
N LEU A 225 -9.63 -6.98 9.27
CA LEU A 225 -8.67 -7.48 8.28
C LEU A 225 -8.38 -8.98 8.44
N ARG A 226 -8.34 -9.49 9.66
CA ARG A 226 -8.19 -10.94 9.92
C ARG A 226 -9.38 -11.73 9.42
N ASP A 227 -10.59 -11.23 9.69
CA ASP A 227 -11.83 -11.86 9.22
C ASP A 227 -11.93 -11.88 7.70
N GLN A 228 -11.59 -10.77 7.03
CA GLN A 228 -11.50 -10.74 5.57
C GLN A 228 -10.48 -11.75 5.03
N LYS A 229 -9.28 -11.82 5.61
CA LYS A 229 -8.27 -12.80 5.19
C LYS A 229 -8.75 -14.24 5.37
N ALA A 230 -9.45 -14.54 6.46
CA ALA A 230 -10.01 -15.86 6.71
C ALA A 230 -11.08 -16.21 5.66
N GLN A 231 -11.99 -15.26 5.34
CA GLN A 231 -13.01 -15.45 4.30
C GLN A 231 -12.39 -15.70 2.92
N PHE A 232 -11.39 -14.88 2.53
CA PHE A 232 -10.69 -15.08 1.25
C PHE A 232 -9.95 -16.42 1.19
N LYS A 233 -9.36 -16.85 2.31
CA LYS A 233 -8.70 -18.15 2.38
C LYS A 233 -9.70 -19.29 2.21
N SER A 234 -10.83 -19.25 2.92
CA SER A 234 -11.91 -20.25 2.80
C SER A 234 -12.44 -20.34 1.38
N ALA A 235 -12.82 -19.19 0.77
CA ALA A 235 -13.32 -19.14 -0.59
C ALA A 235 -12.31 -19.69 -1.62
N ARG A 236 -11.00 -19.43 -1.39
CA ARG A 236 -9.95 -19.97 -2.26
C ARG A 236 -9.81 -21.49 -2.11
N GLU A 237 -9.87 -22.01 -0.89
CA GLU A 237 -9.78 -23.45 -0.60
C GLU A 237 -10.98 -24.18 -1.22
N GLU A 238 -12.20 -23.65 -1.03
CA GLU A 238 -13.43 -24.16 -1.64
C GLU A 238 -13.35 -24.15 -3.17
N GLY A 239 -12.96 -23.04 -3.78
CA GLY A 239 -12.81 -22.95 -5.24
C GLY A 239 -11.73 -23.88 -5.80
N LEU A 240 -10.67 -24.16 -5.03
CA LEU A 240 -9.63 -25.11 -5.44
C LEU A 240 -10.15 -26.55 -5.38
N GLU A 241 -10.91 -26.89 -4.36
CA GLU A 241 -11.54 -28.21 -4.21
C GLU A 241 -12.58 -28.47 -5.30
N GLU A 242 -13.48 -27.51 -5.54
CA GLU A 242 -14.45 -27.59 -6.64
C GLU A 242 -13.75 -27.72 -8.00
N GLY A 243 -12.71 -26.92 -8.25
CA GLY A 243 -11.92 -26.99 -9.49
C GLY A 243 -11.22 -28.34 -9.67
N LEU A 244 -10.72 -28.93 -8.58
CA LEU A 244 -10.07 -30.24 -8.62
C LEU A 244 -11.08 -31.35 -8.92
N VAL A 245 -12.25 -31.32 -8.31
CA VAL A 245 -13.33 -32.30 -8.53
C VAL A 245 -13.80 -32.20 -10.01
N LYS A 246 -14.08 -31.00 -10.48
CA LYS A 246 -14.52 -30.74 -11.84
C LYS A 246 -13.47 -31.16 -12.89
N GLY A 247 -12.21 -30.76 -12.68
CA GLY A 247 -11.14 -31.16 -13.61
C GLY A 247 -10.86 -32.64 -13.64
N LYS A 248 -11.04 -33.37 -12.52
CA LYS A 248 -10.96 -34.83 -12.51
C LYS A 248 -12.10 -35.47 -13.31
N ALA A 249 -13.33 -34.97 -13.13
CA ALA A 249 -14.49 -35.47 -13.88
C ALA A 249 -14.34 -35.24 -15.40
N GLU A 250 -13.97 -34.02 -15.78
CA GLU A 250 -13.72 -33.66 -17.20
C GLU A 250 -12.58 -34.51 -17.81
N GLY A 251 -11.47 -34.70 -17.08
CA GLY A 251 -10.34 -35.51 -17.53
C GLY A 251 -10.67 -37.00 -17.66
N ILE A 252 -11.56 -37.54 -16.83
CA ILE A 252 -12.08 -38.92 -16.99
C ILE A 252 -12.95 -39.00 -18.22
N GLU A 253 -13.83 -38.04 -18.44
CA GLU A 253 -14.72 -38.02 -19.62
C GLU A 253 -13.92 -37.90 -20.92
N GLU A 254 -12.97 -36.96 -21.01
CA GLU A 254 -12.07 -36.82 -22.15
C GLU A 254 -11.29 -38.11 -22.45
N ARG A 255 -10.77 -38.76 -21.42
CA ARG A 255 -10.06 -40.01 -21.51
C ARG A 255 -10.98 -41.12 -22.05
N ASN A 256 -12.21 -41.23 -21.54
CA ASN A 256 -13.18 -42.24 -21.98
C ASN A 256 -13.55 -42.02 -23.45
N ILE A 257 -13.78 -40.77 -23.86
CA ILE A 257 -14.04 -40.42 -25.27
C ILE A 257 -12.83 -40.80 -26.15
N ALA A 258 -11.60 -40.51 -25.71
CA ALA A 258 -10.41 -40.87 -26.48
C ALA A 258 -10.22 -42.38 -26.60
N ILE A 259 -10.51 -43.15 -25.55
CA ILE A 259 -10.50 -44.62 -25.59
C ILE A 259 -11.58 -45.15 -26.54
N ALA A 260 -12.81 -44.64 -26.43
CA ALA A 260 -13.90 -45.05 -27.29
C ALA A 260 -13.60 -44.83 -28.79
N LYS A 261 -13.01 -43.65 -29.12
CA LYS A 261 -12.58 -43.37 -30.51
C LYS A 261 -11.53 -44.36 -31.00
N LYS A 262 -10.50 -44.67 -30.21
CA LYS A 262 -9.46 -45.65 -30.58
C LYS A 262 -10.00 -47.04 -30.76
N LEU A 263 -10.94 -47.49 -29.93
CA LEU A 263 -11.59 -48.77 -30.02
C LEU A 263 -12.44 -48.85 -31.28
N PHE A 264 -13.18 -47.80 -31.61
CA PHE A 264 -13.96 -47.71 -32.83
C PHE A 264 -13.08 -47.76 -34.09
N GLU A 265 -12.00 -47.03 -34.12
CA GLU A 265 -10.99 -47.03 -35.20
C GLU A 265 -10.32 -48.41 -35.37
N SER A 266 -10.20 -49.18 -34.29
CA SER A 266 -9.66 -50.53 -34.29
C SER A 266 -10.71 -51.61 -34.71
N GLY A 267 -11.93 -51.19 -35.07
CA GLY A 267 -12.97 -52.10 -35.61
C GLY A 267 -13.83 -52.79 -34.54
N GLN A 268 -13.81 -52.27 -33.27
CA GLN A 268 -14.72 -52.79 -32.24
C GLN A 268 -16.16 -52.31 -32.45
N THR A 269 -17.12 -53.14 -32.04
CA THR A 269 -18.53 -52.78 -32.19
C THR A 269 -18.98 -51.70 -31.18
N LYS A 270 -20.03 -50.94 -31.53
CA LYS A 270 -20.59 -49.92 -30.64
C LYS A 270 -21.11 -50.51 -29.32
N GLU A 271 -21.69 -51.71 -29.37
CA GLU A 271 -22.19 -52.45 -28.22
C GLU A 271 -21.05 -52.79 -27.25
N PHE A 272 -19.90 -53.20 -27.77
CA PHE A 272 -18.70 -53.47 -26.96
C PHE A 272 -18.15 -52.15 -26.34
N ILE A 273 -18.04 -51.09 -27.12
CA ILE A 273 -17.53 -49.81 -26.66
C ILE A 273 -18.42 -49.20 -25.57
N SER A 274 -19.73 -49.34 -25.64
CA SER A 274 -20.69 -48.85 -24.65
C SER A 274 -20.77 -49.66 -23.36
N SER A 275 -20.15 -50.87 -23.34
CA SER A 275 -20.10 -51.76 -22.18
C SER A 275 -18.87 -51.54 -21.29
N ILE A 276 -17.93 -50.72 -21.73
CA ILE A 276 -16.70 -50.34 -21.01
C ILE A 276 -16.84 -48.93 -20.44
#